data_c1d69d04f521ca6ce74b1c3ff432e41d
#
_entry.id   c1d69d04f521ca6ce74b1c3ff432e41d
#
_cell.length_a   1.000
_cell.length_b   1.000
_cell.length_c   1.000
_cell.angle_alpha   90.00
_cell.angle_beta   90.00
_cell.angle_gamma   90.00
#
_symmetry.space_group_name_H-M   'P 1'
#
loop_
_entity.id
_entity.type
_entity.pdbx_description
1 polymer ?
#
loop_
_entity_poly.entity_id
_entity_poly.type
_entity_poly.pdbx_seq_one_letter_code
_entity_poly.pdbx_strand_id
1 'polypeptide(L)'
;AGAPYLCSMMDSASLTRTYPYEEINDYLRLNPECESTVRDTLNLYDIHNFVDQIKCPIIVNVGLKDDVCPPETGFAVFEAIGSENKQMYTYKDCGHESGAGQGHGKVITEFFAKHLSPNPVGSSAGGFVPEI
;
A
#
# COMPACT_ATOMS: atom_id res chain seq x y z
N ALA A 1 1.93 -1.43 5.34
CA ALA A 1 1.03 -1.92 4.29
C ALA A 1 1.81 -2.85 3.38
N GLY A 2 1.31 -4.05 3.15
CA GLY A 2 1.91 -5.02 2.22
C GLY A 2 1.08 -5.11 0.95
N ALA A 3 1.74 -5.18 -0.22
CA ALA A 3 1.10 -5.21 -1.53
C ALA A 3 -0.10 -4.24 -1.59
N PRO A 4 0.13 -2.91 -1.55
CA PRO A 4 -0.95 -1.94 -1.47
C PRO A 4 -1.98 -2.18 -2.57
N TYR A 5 -3.24 -2.32 -2.17
CA TYR A 5 -4.37 -2.62 -3.03
C TYR A 5 -5.28 -1.39 -3.21
N LEU A 6 -6.04 -1.33 -4.29
CA LEU A 6 -6.89 -0.19 -4.66
C LEU A 6 -6.11 1.12 -4.79
N CYS A 7 -4.92 1.07 -5.35
CA CYS A 7 -4.09 2.24 -5.60
C CYS A 7 -3.74 2.35 -7.09
N SER A 8 -3.90 3.56 -7.63
CA SER A 8 -3.76 3.86 -9.06
C SER A 8 -4.55 2.86 -9.90
N MET A 9 -5.84 2.74 -9.62
CA MET A 9 -6.69 1.63 -10.09
C MET A 9 -6.72 1.51 -11.62
N MET A 10 -6.77 2.62 -12.34
CA MET A 10 -6.74 2.61 -13.81
C MET A 10 -5.35 2.19 -14.35
N ASP A 11 -4.28 2.61 -13.67
CA ASP A 11 -2.92 2.18 -14.05
C ASP A 11 -2.73 0.69 -13.74
N SER A 12 -3.18 0.23 -12.57
CA SER A 12 -3.18 -1.20 -12.24
C SER A 12 -3.90 -2.02 -13.30
N ALA A 13 -5.09 -1.60 -13.74
CA ALA A 13 -5.83 -2.28 -14.80
C ALA A 13 -5.08 -2.31 -16.15
N SER A 14 -4.20 -1.34 -16.39
CA SER A 14 -3.35 -1.32 -17.60
C SER A 14 -2.15 -2.26 -17.48
N LEU A 15 -1.62 -2.47 -16.27
CA LEU A 15 -0.38 -3.20 -16.00
C LEU A 15 -0.60 -4.71 -15.76
N THR A 16 -1.75 -5.09 -15.19
CA THR A 16 -2.06 -6.49 -14.90
C THR A 16 -3.29 -7.00 -15.68
N ARG A 17 -3.40 -8.32 -15.78
CA ARG A 17 -4.59 -9.04 -16.31
C ARG A 17 -5.21 -9.93 -15.25
N THR A 18 -4.92 -9.66 -13.99
CA THR A 18 -5.50 -10.42 -12.86
C THR A 18 -6.71 -9.70 -12.29
N TYR A 19 -7.63 -10.48 -11.75
CA TYR A 19 -8.76 -9.93 -11.02
C TYR A 19 -8.32 -9.43 -9.64
N PRO A 20 -8.92 -8.36 -9.16
CA PRO A 20 -10.13 -7.70 -9.68
C PRO A 20 -9.87 -6.60 -10.71
N TYR A 21 -8.65 -6.20 -10.99
CA TYR A 21 -8.38 -5.10 -11.93
C TYR A 21 -8.83 -5.42 -13.36
N GLU A 22 -8.78 -6.69 -13.76
CA GLU A 22 -9.26 -7.11 -15.08
C GLU A 22 -10.78 -6.90 -15.25
N GLU A 23 -11.56 -6.81 -14.16
CA GLU A 23 -12.99 -6.44 -14.26
C GLU A 23 -13.18 -5.04 -14.84
N ILE A 24 -12.27 -4.11 -14.57
CA ILE A 24 -12.30 -2.76 -15.16
C ILE A 24 -12.13 -2.86 -16.68
N ASN A 25 -11.15 -3.66 -17.10
CA ASN A 25 -10.89 -3.89 -18.53
C ASN A 25 -12.07 -4.61 -19.21
N ASP A 26 -12.66 -5.62 -18.55
CA ASP A 26 -13.82 -6.34 -19.06
C ASP A 26 -15.01 -5.41 -19.27
N TYR A 27 -15.28 -4.56 -18.30
CA TYR A 27 -16.35 -3.57 -18.42
C TYR A 27 -16.09 -2.57 -19.56
N LEU A 28 -14.86 -2.04 -19.65
CA LEU A 28 -14.50 -1.04 -20.67
C LEU A 28 -14.44 -1.63 -22.09
N ARG A 29 -14.14 -2.92 -22.24
CA ARG A 29 -14.23 -3.60 -23.54
C ARG A 29 -15.67 -3.61 -24.09
N LEU A 30 -16.64 -3.71 -23.21
CA LEU A 30 -18.07 -3.71 -23.57
C LEU A 30 -18.67 -2.30 -23.64
N ASN A 31 -18.10 -1.34 -22.91
CA ASN A 31 -18.60 0.01 -22.75
C ASN A 31 -17.47 1.05 -22.89
N PRO A 32 -16.81 1.14 -24.05
CA PRO A 32 -15.64 2.01 -24.21
C PRO A 32 -15.95 3.50 -24.03
N GLU A 33 -17.20 3.91 -24.27
CA GLU A 33 -17.68 5.27 -24.06
C GLU A 33 -17.75 5.67 -22.58
N CYS A 34 -17.71 4.69 -21.66
CA CYS A 34 -17.82 4.93 -20.23
C CYS A 34 -16.47 5.19 -19.55
N GLU A 35 -15.34 5.23 -20.28
CA GLU A 35 -14.00 5.33 -19.68
C GLU A 35 -13.86 6.51 -18.70
N SER A 36 -14.32 7.71 -19.10
CA SER A 36 -14.22 8.86 -18.20
C SER A 36 -15.06 8.68 -16.93
N THR A 37 -16.28 8.16 -17.07
CA THR A 37 -17.17 7.89 -15.93
C THR A 37 -16.58 6.84 -14.99
N VAL A 38 -15.98 5.79 -15.52
CA VAL A 38 -15.28 4.76 -14.73
C VAL A 38 -14.11 5.38 -13.99
N ARG A 39 -13.26 6.14 -14.67
CA ARG A 39 -12.12 6.86 -14.07
C ARG A 39 -12.56 7.78 -12.93
N ASP A 40 -13.57 8.61 -13.16
CA ASP A 40 -14.08 9.55 -12.15
C ASP A 40 -14.66 8.79 -10.94
N THR A 41 -15.36 7.68 -11.19
CA THR A 41 -15.91 6.85 -10.11
C THR A 41 -14.81 6.18 -9.30
N LEU A 42 -13.84 5.56 -9.96
CA LEU A 42 -12.72 4.88 -9.29
C LEU A 42 -11.86 5.85 -8.47
N ASN A 43 -11.66 7.08 -8.94
CA ASN A 43 -10.92 8.12 -8.21
C ASN A 43 -11.52 8.42 -6.82
N LEU A 44 -12.80 8.16 -6.59
CA LEU A 44 -13.43 8.33 -5.28
C LEU A 44 -12.99 7.26 -4.27
N TYR A 45 -12.48 6.14 -4.75
CA TYR A 45 -12.07 4.98 -3.95
C TYR A 45 -10.56 4.71 -4.03
N ASP A 46 -9.87 5.35 -4.98
CA ASP A 46 -8.45 5.15 -5.21
C ASP A 46 -7.64 5.70 -4.03
N ILE A 47 -6.97 4.79 -3.32
CA ILE A 47 -6.17 5.13 -2.14
C ILE A 47 -5.10 6.16 -2.47
N HIS A 48 -4.54 6.16 -3.69
CA HIS A 48 -3.53 7.12 -4.10
C HIS A 48 -3.97 8.58 -3.86
N ASN A 49 -5.26 8.86 -3.98
CA ASN A 49 -5.81 10.21 -3.78
C ASN A 49 -5.92 10.64 -2.31
N PHE A 50 -5.60 9.76 -1.36
CA PHE A 50 -5.78 10.01 0.08
C PHE A 50 -4.52 9.76 0.91
N VAL A 51 -3.49 9.13 0.34
CA VAL A 51 -2.30 8.71 1.10
C VAL A 51 -1.45 9.88 1.60
N ASP A 52 -1.58 11.05 1.01
CA ASP A 52 -0.95 12.29 1.49
C ASP A 52 -1.41 12.69 2.91
N GLN A 53 -2.58 12.21 3.31
CA GLN A 53 -3.15 12.42 4.65
C GLN A 53 -2.56 11.49 5.71
N ILE A 54 -1.85 10.44 5.35
CA ILE A 54 -1.17 9.55 6.28
C ILE A 54 0.03 10.29 6.86
N LYS A 55 -0.01 10.59 8.17
CA LYS A 55 1.07 11.29 8.89
C LYS A 55 1.75 10.42 9.94
N CYS A 56 1.15 9.28 10.29
CA CYS A 56 1.76 8.33 11.21
C CYS A 56 2.95 7.61 10.57
N PRO A 57 3.87 7.05 11.38
CA PRO A 57 4.90 6.16 10.87
C PRO A 57 4.30 5.02 10.05
N ILE A 58 4.92 4.71 8.92
CA ILE A 58 4.42 3.66 8.02
C ILE A 58 5.57 2.91 7.35
N ILE A 59 5.42 1.59 7.23
CA ILE A 59 6.22 0.76 6.35
C ILE A 59 5.34 0.23 5.22
N VAL A 60 5.89 0.19 4.01
CA VAL A 60 5.26 -0.38 2.81
C VAL A 60 6.18 -1.47 2.26
N ASN A 61 5.62 -2.58 1.85
CA ASN A 61 6.38 -3.65 1.21
C ASN A 61 5.70 -4.13 -0.07
N VAL A 62 6.52 -4.42 -1.07
CA VAL A 62 6.09 -4.91 -2.37
C VAL A 62 6.97 -6.07 -2.84
N GLY A 63 6.35 -7.03 -3.52
CA GLY A 63 7.05 -8.04 -4.29
C GLY A 63 7.28 -7.53 -5.71
N LEU A 64 8.52 -7.65 -6.22
CA LEU A 64 8.84 -7.14 -7.56
C LEU A 64 8.32 -8.03 -8.70
N LYS A 65 7.74 -9.20 -8.37
CA LYS A 65 7.08 -10.10 -9.31
C LYS A 65 5.58 -10.22 -9.03
N ASP A 66 5.01 -9.23 -8.32
CA ASP A 66 3.58 -9.19 -8.02
C ASP A 66 2.80 -8.87 -9.30
N ASP A 67 2.02 -9.84 -9.77
CA ASP A 67 1.15 -9.74 -10.95
C ASP A 67 -0.29 -9.39 -10.58
N VAL A 68 -0.62 -9.37 -9.30
CA VAL A 68 -1.93 -8.96 -8.77
C VAL A 68 -1.95 -7.47 -8.47
N CYS A 69 -1.00 -7.01 -7.64
CA CYS A 69 -0.80 -5.59 -7.32
C CYS A 69 0.54 -5.14 -7.91
N PRO A 70 0.57 -4.60 -9.14
CA PRO A 70 1.82 -4.23 -9.80
C PRO A 70 2.71 -3.35 -8.91
N PRO A 71 3.99 -3.67 -8.73
CA PRO A 71 4.86 -2.93 -7.81
C PRO A 71 4.98 -1.45 -8.16
N GLU A 72 4.81 -1.09 -9.43
CA GLU A 72 4.82 0.31 -9.91
C GLU A 72 3.78 1.16 -9.19
N THR A 73 2.58 0.61 -8.99
CA THR A 73 1.51 1.33 -8.27
C THR A 73 1.79 1.43 -6.78
N GLY A 74 2.45 0.43 -6.19
CA GLY A 74 2.96 0.45 -4.83
C GLY A 74 4.03 1.53 -4.61
N PHE A 75 4.94 1.72 -5.58
CA PHE A 75 5.93 2.79 -5.56
C PHE A 75 5.26 4.17 -5.66
N ALA A 76 4.33 4.34 -6.59
CA ALA A 76 3.60 5.61 -6.75
C ALA A 76 2.87 6.01 -5.46
N VAL A 77 2.20 5.06 -4.80
CA VAL A 77 1.56 5.27 -3.50
C VAL A 77 2.58 5.66 -2.44
N PHE A 78 3.70 4.94 -2.35
CA PHE A 78 4.73 5.25 -1.35
C PHE A 78 5.28 6.66 -1.49
N GLU A 79 5.55 7.11 -2.71
CA GLU A 79 6.01 8.48 -2.94
C GLU A 79 5.00 9.52 -2.48
N ALA A 80 3.70 9.28 -2.71
CA ALA A 80 2.60 10.18 -2.35
C ALA A 80 2.26 10.19 -0.85
N ILE A 81 2.68 9.18 -0.05
CA ILE A 81 2.42 9.15 1.40
C ILE A 81 2.99 10.39 2.08
N GLY A 82 2.12 11.09 2.82
CA GLY A 82 2.45 12.33 3.49
C GLY A 82 3.21 12.23 4.81
N SER A 83 3.57 11.01 5.25
CA SER A 83 4.40 10.77 6.44
C SER A 83 5.86 11.02 6.15
N GLU A 84 6.55 11.77 7.01
CA GLU A 84 8.02 11.90 6.98
C GLU A 84 8.73 10.64 7.49
N ASN A 85 8.05 9.82 8.30
CA ASN A 85 8.57 8.56 8.82
C ASN A 85 7.99 7.40 8.02
N LYS A 86 8.43 7.26 6.77
CA LYS A 86 8.03 6.19 5.87
C LYS A 86 9.22 5.39 5.37
N GLN A 87 9.03 4.08 5.20
CA GLN A 87 10.07 3.19 4.68
C GLN A 87 9.48 2.16 3.72
N MET A 88 10.15 1.95 2.58
CA MET A 88 9.82 0.96 1.57
C MET A 88 10.71 -0.28 1.72
N TYR A 89 10.08 -1.46 1.62
CA TYR A 89 10.76 -2.75 1.51
C TYR A 89 10.39 -3.40 0.19
N THR A 90 11.41 -3.82 -0.57
CA THR A 90 11.23 -4.49 -1.87
C THR A 90 11.78 -5.90 -1.82
N TYR A 91 11.04 -6.85 -2.38
CA TYR A 91 11.40 -8.26 -2.40
C TYR A 91 11.49 -8.75 -3.85
N LYS A 92 12.73 -8.89 -4.33
CA LYS A 92 13.03 -9.14 -5.75
C LYS A 92 12.39 -10.41 -6.30
N ASP A 93 12.33 -11.46 -5.49
CA ASP A 93 11.86 -12.78 -5.92
C ASP A 93 10.49 -13.16 -5.33
N CYS A 94 9.72 -12.15 -4.89
CA CYS A 94 8.37 -12.32 -4.36
C CYS A 94 7.32 -11.79 -5.33
N GLY A 95 6.19 -12.47 -5.35
CA GLY A 95 4.93 -12.01 -5.92
C GLY A 95 4.08 -11.28 -4.88
N HIS A 96 2.78 -11.56 -4.89
CA HIS A 96 1.79 -10.92 -4.01
C HIS A 96 2.02 -11.15 -2.51
N GLU A 97 2.78 -12.18 -2.12
CA GLU A 97 3.16 -12.43 -0.73
C GLU A 97 4.11 -11.39 -0.14
N SER A 98 4.71 -10.54 -0.99
CA SER A 98 5.43 -9.31 -0.62
C SER A 98 6.43 -9.47 0.52
N GLY A 99 7.21 -10.56 0.52
CA GLY A 99 8.26 -10.85 1.49
C GLY A 99 7.84 -11.68 2.71
N ALA A 100 6.61 -12.21 2.74
CA ALA A 100 6.13 -13.04 3.84
C ALA A 100 7.06 -14.24 4.13
N GLY A 101 7.59 -14.90 3.10
CA GLY A 101 8.57 -15.99 3.22
C GLY A 101 10.02 -15.54 3.41
N GLN A 102 10.33 -14.23 3.37
CA GLN A 102 11.68 -13.66 3.42
C GLN A 102 11.94 -12.85 4.70
N GLY A 103 11.21 -13.15 5.77
CA GLY A 103 11.46 -12.56 7.08
C GLY A 103 10.82 -11.19 7.32
N HIS A 104 9.94 -10.70 6.42
CA HIS A 104 9.25 -9.40 6.60
C HIS A 104 8.41 -9.37 7.88
N GLY A 105 7.89 -10.50 8.36
CA GLY A 105 7.17 -10.59 9.64
C GLY A 105 7.99 -10.07 10.84
N LYS A 106 9.32 -10.24 10.84
CA LYS A 106 10.20 -9.67 11.87
C LYS A 106 10.23 -8.14 11.80
N VAL A 107 10.32 -7.59 10.58
CA VAL A 107 10.29 -6.14 10.34
C VAL A 107 8.99 -5.54 10.88
N ILE A 108 7.84 -6.18 10.60
CA ILE A 108 6.53 -5.74 11.11
C ILE A 108 6.51 -5.75 12.64
N THR A 109 7.01 -6.83 13.26
CA THR A 109 7.02 -6.96 14.73
C THR A 109 7.88 -5.87 15.37
N GLU A 110 9.08 -5.63 14.84
CA GLU A 110 9.98 -4.58 15.31
C GLU A 110 9.39 -3.18 15.12
N PHE A 111 8.74 -2.94 13.98
CA PHE A 111 8.06 -1.68 13.70
C PHE A 111 6.94 -1.40 14.71
N PHE A 112 6.10 -2.38 14.98
CA PHE A 112 5.02 -2.21 15.97
C PHE A 112 5.56 -2.09 17.39
N ALA A 113 6.58 -2.84 17.77
CA ALA A 113 7.23 -2.69 19.07
C ALA A 113 7.78 -1.27 19.26
N LYS A 114 8.33 -0.69 18.20
CA LYS A 114 8.87 0.67 18.22
C LYS A 114 7.80 1.76 18.36
N HIS A 115 6.66 1.59 17.69
CA HIS A 115 5.69 2.69 17.52
C HIS A 115 4.39 2.52 18.30
N LEU A 116 4.05 1.30 18.73
CA LEU A 116 2.80 0.99 19.46
C LEU A 116 3.03 0.50 20.88
N SER A 117 4.30 0.30 21.32
CA SER A 117 4.57 -0.05 22.71
C SER A 117 4.21 1.11 23.65
N PRO A 118 3.66 0.84 24.84
CA PRO A 118 3.41 1.86 25.87
C PRO A 118 4.67 2.67 26.24
N ASN A 119 5.85 2.06 26.08
CA ASN A 119 7.16 2.69 26.21
C ASN A 119 7.95 2.47 24.92
N PRO A 120 7.71 3.21 23.84
CA PRO A 120 8.42 3.04 22.59
C PRO A 120 9.93 3.28 22.80
N VAL A 121 10.75 2.37 22.27
CA VAL A 121 12.20 2.47 22.34
C VAL A 121 12.65 3.78 21.68
N GLY A 122 13.22 4.70 22.48
CA GLY A 122 13.73 5.99 22.02
C GLY A 122 12.88 7.22 22.39
N SER A 123 11.77 7.08 23.12
CA SER A 123 11.07 8.23 23.69
C SER A 123 11.68 8.60 25.04
N SER A 124 12.42 9.69 25.11
CA SER A 124 12.91 10.29 26.36
C SER A 124 11.84 11.20 27.04
N ALA A 125 10.58 11.06 26.71
CA ALA A 125 9.51 11.89 27.27
C ALA A 125 8.49 11.03 28.02
N GLY A 126 8.22 11.41 29.27
CA GLY A 126 7.38 10.77 30.26
C GLY A 126 6.17 10.00 29.73
N GLY A 127 6.18 8.71 29.98
CA GLY A 127 5.12 7.82 29.60
C GLY A 127 3.84 8.14 30.37
N PHE A 128 2.75 8.24 29.65
CA PHE A 128 1.40 8.15 30.24
C PHE A 128 1.22 6.71 30.73
N VAL A 129 1.19 6.51 32.02
CA VAL A 129 0.77 5.27 32.67
C VAL A 129 -0.73 5.40 32.93
N PRO A 130 -1.60 4.63 32.30
CA PRO A 130 -3.00 4.60 32.71
C PRO A 130 -3.08 3.98 34.10
N GLU A 131 -3.59 4.71 35.08
CA GLU A 131 -4.00 4.12 36.35
C GLU A 131 -5.19 3.19 36.09
N ILE A 132 -5.06 1.94 36.57
CA ILE A 132 -6.15 0.94 36.55
C ILE A 132 -7.07 1.18 37.71
#